data_6a6d45fb2447764bca5e21ecd5b9b53c
#
_entry.id   6a6d45fb2447764bca5e21ecd5b9b53c
#
_cell.length_a   1.000
_cell.length_b   1.000
_cell.length_c   1.000
_cell.angle_alpha   90.00
_cell.angle_beta   90.00
_cell.angle_gamma   90.00
#
_symmetry.space_group_name_H-M   'P 1'
#
loop_
_entity.id
_entity.type
_entity.pdbx_description
1 polymer ?
#
loop_
_entity_poly.entity_id
_entity_poly.type
_entity_poly.pdbx_seq_one_letter_code
_entity_poly.pdbx_strand_id
1 'polypeptide(L)'
;MSNLPAIYYNKGEYIETDTGNKVSRRATIAGPQNIILGGKTIIASNAIIRGDLRRTGTGSAVVISLGRYCLISEGCIMRPPYKTYRGNFNYYPMKVGDHVHIGAGTVVEAATIGNHVEIGMNCVIGKFTIIKDCAKIEDNSIVPPNTVIPALARFGGSPSQFIEEMPESTMENVEVHTKGYYNRFQPLEPTQS
;
A
#
# COMPACT_ATOMS: atom_id res chain seq x y z
N MET A 1 -3.05 -2.98 -25.45
CA MET A 1 -4.15 -2.23 -24.81
C MET A 1 -5.03 -3.20 -24.06
N SER A 2 -5.20 -2.99 -22.80
CA SER A 2 -6.07 -3.83 -21.99
C SER A 2 -7.53 -3.40 -22.24
N ASN A 3 -8.33 -4.28 -22.85
CA ASN A 3 -9.78 -4.09 -23.02
C ASN A 3 -10.55 -4.40 -21.72
N LEU A 4 -9.95 -4.17 -20.58
CA LEU A 4 -10.60 -4.41 -19.29
C LEU A 4 -11.68 -3.34 -19.05
N PRO A 5 -12.81 -3.72 -18.44
CA PRO A 5 -13.90 -2.78 -18.21
C PRO A 5 -13.54 -1.71 -17.19
N ALA A 6 -14.23 -0.57 -17.28
CA ALA A 6 -14.14 0.47 -16.28
C ALA A 6 -14.55 -0.06 -14.89
N ILE A 7 -13.89 0.45 -13.85
CA ILE A 7 -14.23 0.19 -12.46
C ILE A 7 -14.88 1.47 -11.95
N TYR A 8 -16.22 1.45 -11.79
CA TYR A 8 -16.95 2.63 -11.39
C TYR A 8 -17.02 2.77 -9.88
N TYR A 9 -16.89 3.99 -9.41
CA TYR A 9 -17.18 4.35 -8.03
C TYR A 9 -18.15 5.52 -7.97
N ASN A 10 -18.88 5.60 -6.89
CA ASN A 10 -19.78 6.74 -6.68
C ASN A 10 -18.97 7.98 -6.35
N LYS A 11 -19.10 9.02 -7.16
CA LYS A 11 -18.32 10.27 -7.03
C LYS A 11 -18.41 10.88 -5.62
N GLY A 12 -19.57 10.77 -4.96
CA GLY A 12 -19.77 11.28 -3.61
C GLY A 12 -19.05 10.49 -2.51
N GLU A 13 -18.56 9.29 -2.81
CA GLU A 13 -17.89 8.43 -1.84
C GLU A 13 -16.36 8.56 -1.82
N TYR A 14 -15.80 9.32 -2.76
CA TYR A 14 -14.35 9.52 -2.87
C TYR A 14 -13.99 11.01 -2.88
N ILE A 15 -12.88 11.31 -2.25
CA ILE A 15 -12.23 12.63 -2.32
C ILE A 15 -11.12 12.52 -3.34
N GLU A 16 -11.10 13.43 -4.31
CA GLU A 16 -10.01 13.53 -5.28
C GLU A 16 -9.13 14.73 -4.93
N THR A 17 -7.83 14.50 -4.79
CA THR A 17 -6.86 15.55 -4.49
C THR A 17 -6.30 16.18 -5.77
N ASP A 18 -5.63 17.33 -5.64
CA ASP A 18 -5.04 18.05 -6.77
C ASP A 18 -4.02 17.19 -7.56
N THR A 19 -3.36 16.26 -6.90
CA THR A 19 -2.40 15.33 -7.53
C THR A 19 -3.06 14.04 -8.02
N GLY A 20 -4.38 13.98 -8.04
CA GLY A 20 -5.13 12.85 -8.58
C GLY A 20 -5.28 11.66 -7.65
N ASN A 21 -4.97 11.81 -6.37
CA ASN A 21 -5.25 10.73 -5.40
C ASN A 21 -6.76 10.62 -5.19
N LYS A 22 -7.24 9.39 -5.09
CA LYS A 22 -8.66 9.09 -4.85
C LYS A 22 -8.79 8.35 -3.53
N VAL A 23 -9.33 9.02 -2.54
CA VAL A 23 -9.42 8.51 -1.16
C VAL A 23 -10.87 8.30 -0.78
N SER A 24 -11.24 7.08 -0.40
CA SER A 24 -12.60 6.79 0.06
C SER A 24 -12.94 7.57 1.33
N ARG A 25 -14.15 8.13 1.37
CA ARG A 25 -14.66 8.77 2.60
C ARG A 25 -14.92 7.77 3.71
N ARG A 26 -14.99 6.48 3.39
CA ARG A 26 -15.10 5.40 4.37
C ARG A 26 -13.76 4.88 4.86
N ALA A 27 -12.65 5.37 4.30
CA ALA A 27 -11.34 5.09 4.82
C ALA A 27 -11.09 5.89 6.10
N THR A 28 -10.35 5.32 7.02
CA THR A 28 -9.90 6.01 8.24
C THR A 28 -8.47 6.47 8.03
N ILE A 29 -8.29 7.78 7.86
CA ILE A 29 -6.98 8.40 7.71
C ILE A 29 -6.69 9.15 9.01
N ALA A 30 -5.96 8.52 9.91
CA ALA A 30 -5.56 9.12 11.17
C ALA A 30 -4.25 9.89 10.99
N GLY A 31 -4.18 11.11 11.53
CA GLY A 31 -2.99 11.96 11.39
C GLY A 31 -2.64 12.32 9.94
N PRO A 32 -3.58 12.84 9.14
CA PRO A 32 -3.33 13.07 7.70
C PRO A 32 -2.17 14.01 7.42
N GLN A 33 -1.84 14.91 8.34
CA GLN A 33 -0.69 15.81 8.22
C GLN A 33 0.66 15.09 8.22
N ASN A 34 0.69 13.83 8.66
CA ASN A 34 1.90 12.99 8.72
C ASN A 34 1.96 11.96 7.60
N ILE A 35 1.03 12.03 6.65
CA ILE A 35 0.93 11.08 5.53
C ILE A 35 1.19 11.82 4.23
N ILE A 36 2.08 11.28 3.41
CA ILE A 36 2.36 11.79 2.06
C ILE A 36 1.85 10.79 1.02
N LEU A 37 1.11 11.31 0.04
CA LEU A 37 0.68 10.56 -1.13
C LEU A 37 1.35 11.16 -2.36
N GLY A 38 1.99 10.33 -3.17
CA GLY A 38 2.76 10.79 -4.33
C GLY A 38 1.95 11.24 -5.53
N GLY A 39 0.69 10.85 -5.60
CA GLY A 39 -0.21 11.18 -6.70
C GLY A 39 -0.78 9.94 -7.38
N LYS A 40 -2.00 10.07 -7.89
CA LYS A 40 -2.72 8.98 -8.58
C LYS A 40 -2.78 7.67 -7.78
N THR A 41 -2.82 7.81 -6.47
CA THR A 41 -2.95 6.69 -5.53
C THR A 41 -4.40 6.56 -5.09
N ILE A 42 -4.89 5.32 -5.01
CA ILE A 42 -6.25 5.01 -4.60
C ILE A 42 -6.20 4.38 -3.22
N ILE A 43 -6.98 4.93 -2.29
CA ILE A 43 -7.21 4.35 -0.97
C ILE A 43 -8.68 3.97 -0.89
N ALA A 44 -8.95 2.67 -0.86
CA ALA A 44 -10.29 2.12 -0.94
C ALA A 44 -11.04 2.18 0.39
N SER A 45 -12.32 1.84 0.36
CA SER A 45 -13.19 1.87 1.54
C SER A 45 -12.68 0.95 2.65
N ASN A 46 -12.93 1.38 3.88
CA ASN A 46 -12.55 0.67 5.10
C ASN A 46 -11.04 0.43 5.29
N ALA A 47 -10.19 1.01 4.45
CA ALA A 47 -8.77 1.05 4.71
C ALA A 47 -8.48 1.95 5.91
N ILE A 48 -7.50 1.56 6.72
CA ILE A 48 -7.07 2.32 7.89
C ILE A 48 -5.59 2.65 7.74
N ILE A 49 -5.27 3.94 7.74
CA ILE A 49 -3.88 4.41 7.64
C ILE A 49 -3.57 5.22 8.90
N ARG A 50 -2.68 4.69 9.72
CA ARG A 50 -2.35 5.21 11.04
C ARG A 50 -1.16 6.16 10.99
N GLY A 51 -1.36 7.36 10.45
CA GLY A 51 -0.36 8.43 10.45
C GLY A 51 -0.26 9.19 11.79
N ASP A 52 -1.12 8.86 12.74
CA ASP A 52 -1.08 9.42 14.10
C ASP A 52 -0.05 8.74 15.00
N LEU A 53 0.39 7.53 14.64
CA LEU A 53 1.35 6.75 15.41
C LEU A 53 2.78 7.21 15.06
N ARG A 54 3.28 8.17 15.82
CA ARG A 54 4.56 8.81 15.56
C ARG A 54 5.50 8.73 16.76
N ARG A 55 6.79 8.92 16.49
CA ARG A 55 7.81 9.03 17.53
C ARG A 55 7.55 10.27 18.39
N THR A 56 7.56 10.11 19.71
CA THR A 56 7.46 11.24 20.63
C THR A 56 8.71 12.12 20.61
N GLY A 57 8.53 13.44 20.72
CA GLY A 57 9.63 14.40 20.81
C GLY A 57 10.24 14.85 19.49
N THR A 58 9.84 14.29 18.37
CA THR A 58 10.20 14.80 17.04
C THR A 58 9.09 15.71 16.54
N GLY A 59 9.43 16.86 15.96
CA GLY A 59 8.46 17.72 15.28
C GLY A 59 7.67 16.98 14.19
N SER A 60 6.97 17.69 13.33
CA SER A 60 6.20 17.08 12.23
C SER A 60 7.13 16.20 11.37
N ALA A 61 7.09 14.89 11.58
CA ALA A 61 7.78 13.92 10.75
C ALA A 61 6.78 13.12 9.93
N VAL A 62 7.12 12.78 8.70
CA VAL A 62 6.33 11.87 7.89
C VAL A 62 6.31 10.51 8.56
N VAL A 63 5.11 10.00 8.81
CA VAL A 63 4.90 8.69 9.43
C VAL A 63 4.75 7.61 8.37
N ILE A 64 3.93 7.88 7.35
CA ILE A 64 3.69 6.97 6.24
C ILE A 64 3.79 7.76 4.94
N SER A 65 4.64 7.32 4.02
CA SER A 65 4.70 7.86 2.67
C SER A 65 4.33 6.78 1.66
N LEU A 66 3.42 7.10 0.75
CA LEU A 66 3.03 6.29 -0.38
C LEU A 66 3.47 7.01 -1.66
N GLY A 67 4.02 6.27 -2.59
CA GLY A 67 4.41 6.81 -3.88
C GLY A 67 3.23 7.02 -4.83
N ARG A 68 3.52 7.04 -6.12
CA ARG A 68 2.53 7.25 -7.18
C ARG A 68 1.92 5.93 -7.63
N TYR A 69 0.69 5.99 -8.13
CA TYR A 69 -0.04 4.84 -8.67
C TYR A 69 -0.14 3.66 -7.72
N CYS A 70 -0.17 3.93 -6.41
CA CYS A 70 -0.41 2.89 -5.43
C CYS A 70 -1.91 2.57 -5.33
N LEU A 71 -2.22 1.34 -4.97
CA LEU A 71 -3.57 0.92 -4.61
C LEU A 71 -3.54 0.29 -3.22
N ILE A 72 -4.24 0.92 -2.30
CA ILE A 72 -4.50 0.35 -0.97
C ILE A 72 -5.94 -0.13 -1.00
N SER A 73 -6.12 -1.44 -1.09
CA SER A 73 -7.42 -2.06 -1.29
C SER A 73 -8.29 -2.04 -0.04
N GLU A 74 -9.53 -2.49 -0.18
CA GLU A 74 -10.51 -2.45 0.89
C GLU A 74 -10.05 -3.18 2.15
N GLY A 75 -10.27 -2.55 3.29
CA GLY A 75 -9.98 -3.15 4.59
C GLY A 75 -8.51 -3.31 4.94
N CYS A 76 -7.58 -2.75 4.15
CA CYS A 76 -6.17 -2.77 4.50
C CYS A 76 -5.90 -1.94 5.75
N ILE A 77 -4.93 -2.37 6.53
CA ILE A 77 -4.45 -1.63 7.70
C ILE A 77 -2.96 -1.36 7.52
N MET A 78 -2.58 -0.08 7.54
CA MET A 78 -1.19 0.35 7.49
C MET A 78 -0.83 1.03 8.80
N ARG A 79 0.11 0.44 9.52
CA ARG A 79 0.61 0.96 10.79
C ARG A 79 2.13 1.05 10.75
N PRO A 80 2.75 2.15 11.22
CA PRO A 80 4.19 2.22 11.30
C PRO A 80 4.74 1.16 12.26
N PRO A 81 5.90 0.57 11.96
CA PRO A 81 6.50 -0.40 12.85
C PRO A 81 6.94 0.26 14.17
N TYR A 82 6.97 -0.53 15.21
CA TYR A 82 7.37 -0.06 16.54
C TYR A 82 8.29 -1.05 17.21
N LYS A 83 9.12 -0.54 18.11
CA LYS A 83 9.94 -1.37 19.00
C LYS A 83 10.26 -0.63 20.30
N THR A 84 10.55 -1.41 21.31
CA THR A 84 11.12 -0.90 22.56
C THR A 84 12.64 -1.14 22.52
N TYR A 85 13.41 -0.08 22.68
CA TYR A 85 14.86 -0.14 22.75
C TYR A 85 15.34 0.58 24.00
N ARG A 86 16.09 -0.12 24.84
CA ARG A 86 16.60 0.40 26.13
C ARG A 86 15.49 1.04 26.99
N GLY A 87 14.32 0.38 27.06
CA GLY A 87 13.17 0.86 27.84
C GLY A 87 12.36 1.96 27.17
N ASN A 88 12.74 2.44 25.98
CA ASN A 88 12.02 3.46 25.25
C ASN A 88 11.23 2.85 24.08
N PHE A 89 9.92 3.05 24.12
CA PHE A 89 9.02 2.66 23.02
C PHE A 89 8.97 3.75 21.98
N ASN A 90 9.16 3.38 20.71
CA ASN A 90 9.05 4.32 19.58
C ASN A 90 8.44 3.68 18.35
N TYR A 91 7.73 4.50 17.58
CA TYR A 91 7.33 4.20 16.21
C TYR A 91 8.42 4.66 15.23
N TYR A 92 8.48 3.96 14.09
CA TYR A 92 9.43 4.28 13.01
C TYR A 92 8.68 4.50 11.72
N PRO A 93 9.15 5.39 10.81
CA PRO A 93 8.45 5.67 9.56
C PRO A 93 8.29 4.43 8.69
N MET A 94 7.18 4.42 7.92
CA MET A 94 6.93 3.45 6.85
C MET A 94 7.05 4.16 5.51
N LYS A 95 7.88 3.63 4.62
CA LYS A 95 8.04 4.15 3.27
C LYS A 95 7.61 3.13 2.25
N VAL A 96 6.67 3.51 1.39
CA VAL A 96 6.16 2.70 0.29
C VAL A 96 6.49 3.40 -1.03
N GLY A 97 7.05 2.67 -1.97
CA GLY A 97 7.44 3.20 -3.27
C GLY A 97 6.27 3.42 -4.23
N ASP A 98 6.61 3.54 -5.52
CA ASP A 98 5.64 3.76 -6.59
C ASP A 98 5.10 2.43 -7.12
N HIS A 99 3.88 2.45 -7.67
CA HIS A 99 3.27 1.30 -8.32
C HIS A 99 3.13 0.08 -7.40
N VAL A 100 2.76 0.33 -6.14
CA VAL A 100 2.57 -0.72 -5.14
C VAL A 100 1.09 -1.01 -4.97
N HIS A 101 0.68 -2.26 -5.20
CA HIS A 101 -0.67 -2.71 -4.95
C HIS A 101 -0.71 -3.62 -3.73
N ILE A 102 -1.58 -3.30 -2.79
CA ILE A 102 -1.80 -4.05 -1.56
C ILE A 102 -3.23 -4.57 -1.57
N GLY A 103 -3.38 -5.89 -1.52
CA GLY A 103 -4.65 -6.58 -1.61
C GLY A 103 -5.56 -6.37 -0.39
N ALA A 104 -6.85 -6.60 -0.58
CA ALA A 104 -7.86 -6.38 0.44
C ALA A 104 -7.56 -7.16 1.73
N GLY A 105 -7.82 -6.54 2.87
CA GLY A 105 -7.68 -7.15 4.18
C GLY A 105 -6.24 -7.37 4.66
N THR A 106 -5.26 -6.86 3.95
CA THR A 106 -3.83 -7.01 4.31
C THR A 106 -3.43 -6.02 5.38
N VAL A 107 -2.68 -6.49 6.37
CA VAL A 107 -2.10 -5.68 7.44
C VAL A 107 -0.61 -5.46 7.15
N VAL A 108 -0.18 -4.21 7.12
CA VAL A 108 1.19 -3.84 6.80
C VAL A 108 1.81 -3.07 7.96
N GLU A 109 2.91 -3.61 8.49
CA GLU A 109 3.75 -2.97 9.50
C GLU A 109 5.22 -2.90 9.03
N ALA A 110 5.45 -3.00 7.73
CA ALA A 110 6.78 -2.95 7.14
C ALA A 110 7.49 -1.62 7.38
N ALA A 111 8.81 -1.63 7.39
CA ALA A 111 9.60 -0.41 7.37
C ALA A 111 9.67 0.18 5.96
N THR A 112 9.91 -0.66 4.96
CA THR A 112 10.08 -0.23 3.57
C THR A 112 9.46 -1.23 2.62
N ILE A 113 8.70 -0.72 1.67
CA ILE A 113 8.21 -1.45 0.50
C ILE A 113 8.74 -0.72 -0.73
N GLY A 114 9.46 -1.42 -1.58
CA GLY A 114 10.06 -0.85 -2.79
C GLY A 114 9.04 -0.52 -3.87
N ASN A 115 9.54 -0.23 -5.06
CA ASN A 115 8.69 0.08 -6.22
C ASN A 115 8.20 -1.19 -6.91
N HIS A 116 7.05 -1.11 -7.57
CA HIS A 116 6.50 -2.21 -8.39
C HIS A 116 6.28 -3.50 -7.60
N VAL A 117 5.86 -3.37 -6.34
CA VAL A 117 5.59 -4.50 -5.45
C VAL A 117 4.10 -4.81 -5.44
N GLU A 118 3.75 -6.09 -5.56
CA GLU A 118 2.38 -6.57 -5.40
C GLU A 118 2.28 -7.42 -4.14
N ILE A 119 1.36 -7.08 -3.27
CA ILE A 119 1.03 -7.85 -2.07
C ILE A 119 -0.40 -8.32 -2.20
N GLY A 120 -0.63 -9.61 -2.03
CA GLY A 120 -1.94 -10.21 -2.17
C GLY A 120 -2.93 -9.85 -1.06
N MET A 121 -4.08 -10.51 -1.10
CA MET A 121 -5.15 -10.32 -0.12
C MET A 121 -4.89 -11.10 1.16
N ASN A 122 -5.41 -10.58 2.27
CA ASN A 122 -5.40 -11.25 3.57
C ASN A 122 -4.00 -11.66 4.04
N CYS A 123 -3.00 -10.84 3.70
CA CYS A 123 -1.64 -11.01 4.16
C CYS A 123 -1.38 -10.27 5.47
N VAL A 124 -0.38 -10.73 6.20
CA VAL A 124 0.18 -10.01 7.35
C VAL A 124 1.65 -9.77 7.08
N ILE A 125 2.02 -8.51 6.94
CA ILE A 125 3.41 -8.11 6.71
C ILE A 125 3.96 -7.59 8.04
N GLY A 126 4.84 -8.38 8.65
CA GLY A 126 5.33 -8.15 10.00
C GLY A 126 6.21 -6.90 10.13
N LYS A 127 6.40 -6.49 11.39
CA LYS A 127 7.17 -5.27 11.71
C LYS A 127 8.58 -5.29 11.15
N PHE A 128 9.02 -4.14 10.64
CA PHE A 128 10.37 -3.94 10.11
C PHE A 128 10.72 -4.85 8.93
N THR A 129 9.72 -5.39 8.25
CA THR A 129 9.93 -6.09 6.98
C THR A 129 10.42 -5.09 5.94
N ILE A 130 11.35 -5.54 5.11
CA ILE A 130 11.85 -4.80 3.95
C ILE A 130 11.50 -5.62 2.72
N ILE A 131 10.65 -5.07 1.86
CA ILE A 131 10.28 -5.71 0.60
C ILE A 131 10.93 -4.90 -0.52
N LYS A 132 11.81 -5.52 -1.29
CA LYS A 132 12.55 -4.85 -2.35
C LYS A 132 11.75 -4.80 -3.65
N ASP A 133 12.26 -4.06 -4.63
CA ASP A 133 11.56 -3.75 -5.88
C ASP A 133 11.12 -5.00 -6.63
N CYS A 134 9.95 -4.94 -7.25
CA CYS A 134 9.40 -5.98 -8.11
C CYS A 134 9.15 -7.32 -7.41
N ALA A 135 9.07 -7.34 -6.09
CA ALA A 135 8.71 -8.52 -5.34
C ALA A 135 7.19 -8.75 -5.37
N LYS A 136 6.79 -9.99 -5.19
CA LYS A 136 5.38 -10.38 -5.10
C LYS A 136 5.14 -11.26 -3.87
N ILE A 137 4.10 -10.93 -3.12
CA ILE A 137 3.64 -11.72 -1.97
C ILE A 137 2.27 -12.30 -2.33
N GLU A 138 2.17 -13.63 -2.26
CA GLU A 138 0.92 -14.34 -2.56
C GLU A 138 -0.16 -14.09 -1.51
N ASP A 139 -1.42 -14.31 -1.90
CA ASP A 139 -2.56 -14.19 -0.98
C ASP A 139 -2.39 -15.07 0.26
N ASN A 140 -2.95 -14.64 1.36
CA ASN A 140 -2.98 -15.37 2.63
C ASN A 140 -1.60 -15.68 3.22
N SER A 141 -0.60 -14.87 2.88
CA SER A 141 0.77 -15.04 3.38
C SER A 141 0.99 -14.31 4.68
N ILE A 142 1.85 -14.88 5.53
CA ILE A 142 2.35 -14.21 6.73
C ILE A 142 3.85 -14.04 6.58
N VAL A 143 4.28 -12.80 6.46
CA VAL A 143 5.69 -12.43 6.42
C VAL A 143 6.12 -12.09 7.84
N PRO A 144 7.02 -12.89 8.46
CA PRO A 144 7.44 -12.63 9.83
C PRO A 144 8.14 -11.27 9.98
N PRO A 145 8.15 -10.70 11.20
CA PRO A 145 8.90 -9.48 11.46
C PRO A 145 10.37 -9.59 11.07
N ASN A 146 10.97 -8.46 10.69
CA ASN A 146 12.39 -8.34 10.32
C ASN A 146 12.80 -9.19 9.10
N THR A 147 11.86 -9.58 8.27
CA THR A 147 12.14 -10.34 7.04
C THR A 147 12.59 -9.39 5.93
N VAL A 148 13.56 -9.79 5.15
CA VAL A 148 13.95 -9.10 3.91
C VAL A 148 13.49 -9.95 2.73
N ILE A 149 12.58 -9.39 1.93
CA ILE A 149 12.13 -10.00 0.67
C ILE A 149 12.99 -9.43 -0.45
N PRO A 150 13.81 -10.26 -1.14
CA PRO A 150 14.67 -9.77 -2.20
C PRO A 150 13.90 -9.20 -3.39
N ALA A 151 14.56 -8.36 -4.17
CA ALA A 151 14.01 -7.88 -5.43
C ALA A 151 13.72 -9.04 -6.38
N LEU A 152 12.66 -8.93 -7.18
CA LEU A 152 12.26 -9.93 -8.17
C LEU A 152 12.02 -11.32 -7.58
N ALA A 153 11.56 -11.38 -6.34
CA ALA A 153 11.27 -12.63 -5.66
C ALA A 153 9.77 -12.76 -5.37
N ARG A 154 9.22 -13.96 -5.61
CA ARG A 154 7.87 -14.31 -5.21
C ARG A 154 7.90 -15.15 -3.94
N PHE A 155 7.21 -14.70 -2.92
CA PHE A 155 7.08 -15.34 -1.61
C PHE A 155 5.63 -15.67 -1.31
N GLY A 156 5.40 -16.72 -0.57
CA GLY A 156 4.07 -17.10 -0.13
C GLY A 156 4.09 -18.10 1.01
N GLY A 157 2.95 -18.26 1.65
CA GLY A 157 2.74 -19.18 2.75
C GLY A 157 2.77 -18.54 4.14
N SER A 158 2.60 -19.37 5.14
CA SER A 158 2.57 -18.97 6.55
C SER A 158 3.40 -19.97 7.39
N PRO A 159 4.66 -19.62 7.74
CA PRO A 159 5.39 -18.40 7.37
C PRO A 159 5.74 -18.36 5.87
N SER A 160 5.88 -17.15 5.33
CA SER A 160 6.20 -17.00 3.92
C SER A 160 7.59 -17.52 3.58
N GLN A 161 7.69 -18.16 2.42
CA GLN A 161 8.94 -18.71 1.90
C GLN A 161 9.08 -18.37 0.43
N PHE A 162 10.32 -18.35 -0.05
CA PHE A 162 10.62 -18.14 -1.45
C PHE A 162 9.96 -19.21 -2.33
N ILE A 163 9.29 -18.79 -3.39
CA ILE A 163 8.63 -19.69 -4.35
C ILE A 163 9.43 -19.76 -5.65
N GLU A 164 9.67 -18.59 -6.27
CA GLU A 164 10.41 -18.49 -7.53
C GLU A 164 10.88 -17.06 -7.79
N GLU A 165 11.74 -16.89 -8.76
CA GLU A 165 12.11 -15.58 -9.26
C GLU A 165 11.03 -15.05 -10.19
N MET A 166 10.78 -13.72 -10.10
CA MET A 166 9.90 -13.03 -11.02
C MET A 166 10.62 -12.75 -12.33
N PRO A 167 9.88 -12.71 -13.47
CA PRO A 167 10.47 -12.35 -14.77
C PRO A 167 11.08 -10.95 -14.76
N GLU A 168 12.11 -10.74 -15.57
CA GLU A 168 12.72 -9.41 -15.76
C GLU A 168 11.73 -8.35 -16.23
N SER A 169 10.67 -8.75 -16.92
CA SER A 169 9.59 -7.87 -17.37
C SER A 169 8.63 -7.43 -16.27
N THR A 170 8.81 -7.85 -15.04
CA THR A 170 7.88 -7.57 -13.92
C THR A 170 7.64 -6.08 -13.72
N MET A 171 8.69 -5.28 -13.75
CA MET A 171 8.56 -3.83 -13.58
C MET A 171 7.59 -3.23 -14.62
N GLU A 172 7.79 -3.54 -15.88
CA GLU A 172 6.94 -3.04 -16.97
C GLU A 172 5.50 -3.55 -16.84
N ASN A 173 5.34 -4.83 -16.53
CA ASN A 173 4.01 -5.45 -16.38
C ASN A 173 3.24 -4.83 -15.21
N VAL A 174 3.88 -4.64 -14.08
CA VAL A 174 3.26 -4.01 -12.90
C VAL A 174 2.89 -2.55 -13.21
N GLU A 175 3.76 -1.82 -13.88
CA GLU A 175 3.50 -0.43 -14.23
C GLU A 175 2.29 -0.29 -15.17
N VAL A 176 2.19 -1.13 -16.18
CA VAL A 176 1.02 -1.19 -17.07
C VAL A 176 -0.25 -1.51 -16.27
N HIS A 177 -0.16 -2.46 -15.35
CA HIS A 177 -1.30 -2.87 -14.53
C HIS A 177 -1.78 -1.74 -13.59
N THR A 178 -0.86 -1.09 -12.89
CA THR A 178 -1.22 -0.05 -11.91
C THR A 178 -1.76 1.21 -12.59
N LYS A 179 -1.14 1.64 -13.67
CA LYS A 179 -1.65 2.77 -14.48
C LYS A 179 -2.99 2.44 -15.10
N GLY A 180 -3.13 1.23 -15.62
CA GLY A 180 -4.39 0.76 -16.20
C GLY A 180 -5.51 0.71 -15.16
N TYR A 181 -5.22 0.25 -13.97
CA TYR A 181 -6.20 0.23 -12.88
C TYR A 181 -6.69 1.64 -12.56
N TYR A 182 -5.77 2.59 -12.36
CA TYR A 182 -6.13 3.97 -12.07
C TYR A 182 -6.98 4.57 -13.20
N ASN A 183 -6.61 4.33 -14.46
CA ASN A 183 -7.35 4.88 -15.60
C ASN A 183 -8.76 4.29 -15.74
N ARG A 184 -8.96 3.03 -15.34
CA ARG A 184 -10.28 2.38 -15.33
C ARG A 184 -11.13 2.79 -14.12
N PHE A 185 -10.52 3.28 -13.06
CA PHE A 185 -11.20 3.69 -11.83
C PHE A 185 -11.82 5.08 -12.04
N GLN A 186 -13.11 5.09 -12.42
CA GLN A 186 -13.79 6.29 -12.89
C GLN A 186 -15.05 6.58 -12.07
N PRO A 187 -15.35 7.87 -11.82
CA PRO A 187 -16.59 8.23 -11.14
C PRO A 187 -17.79 7.94 -12.01
N LEU A 188 -18.85 7.38 -11.41
CA LEU A 188 -20.17 7.38 -12.02
C LEU A 188 -20.71 8.79 -11.99
N GLU A 189 -21.01 9.34 -13.17
CA GLU A 189 -21.78 10.58 -13.25
C GLU A 189 -23.21 10.30 -12.77
N PRO A 190 -23.80 11.18 -11.95
CA PRO A 190 -25.21 11.03 -11.61
C PRO A 190 -26.03 11.13 -12.90
N THR A 191 -26.80 10.10 -13.17
CA THR A 191 -27.79 10.14 -14.26
C THR A 191 -28.64 11.39 -14.05
N GLN A 192 -28.57 12.32 -14.99
CA GLN A 192 -29.53 13.42 -15.04
C GLN A 192 -30.90 12.77 -15.28
N SER A 193 -31.70 12.72 -14.22
CA SER A 193 -33.11 12.37 -14.29
C SER A 193 -33.93 13.54 -14.82
#